data_1d178d3beca9d853ac0d5f852ad0c95c
#
_entry.id   1d178d3beca9d853ac0d5f852ad0c95c
#
_cell.length_a   1.000
_cell.length_b   1.000
_cell.length_c   1.000
_cell.angle_alpha   90.00
_cell.angle_beta   90.00
_cell.angle_gamma   90.00
#
_symmetry.space_group_name_H-M   'P 1'
#
loop_
_entity.id
_entity.type
_entity.pdbx_description
1 polymer ?
#
loop_
_entity_poly.entity_id
_entity_poly.type
_entity_poly.pdbx_seq_one_letter_code
_entity_poly.pdbx_strand_id
1 'polypeptide(L)'
;AIIDRMQILNNLAKHFPTVLYTDDPDKELIGVNLKGAVNYMTDMPKVFNCSRININPVMRNIRTGIPLRAWDIVGAGGFLMTSFQLEYMDFFENGKDYVYYESHDDLLRKTEYYLNHEDERAQIARNGHEKAVKFHSYEKRMEFILDKCGMLKH
;
A
#
# COMPACT_ATOMS: atom_id res chain seq x y z
N ALA A 1 3.90 -12.05 -13.39
CA ALA A 1 3.41 -10.90 -12.57
C ALA A 1 1.98 -11.14 -12.08
N ILE A 2 1.06 -11.51 -12.98
CA ILE A 2 -0.33 -11.82 -12.63
C ILE A 2 -0.40 -13.05 -11.72
N ILE A 3 0.33 -14.10 -12.04
CA ILE A 3 0.40 -15.35 -11.27
C ILE A 3 0.85 -15.08 -9.83
N ASP A 4 1.88 -14.27 -9.65
CA ASP A 4 2.41 -13.93 -8.31
C ASP A 4 1.37 -13.22 -7.43
N ARG A 5 0.63 -12.25 -8.01
CA ARG A 5 -0.45 -11.54 -7.30
C ARG A 5 -1.58 -12.49 -6.88
N MET A 6 -2.02 -13.38 -7.77
CA MET A 6 -3.06 -14.35 -7.47
C MET A 6 -2.62 -15.34 -6.37
N GLN A 7 -1.38 -15.81 -6.44
CA GLN A 7 -0.84 -16.69 -5.40
C GLN A 7 -0.81 -16.00 -4.02
N ILE A 8 -0.45 -14.72 -3.97
CA ILE A 8 -0.48 -13.92 -2.75
C ILE A 8 -1.91 -13.81 -2.21
N LEU A 9 -2.87 -13.43 -3.05
CA LEU A 9 -4.27 -13.28 -2.64
C LEU A 9 -4.89 -14.62 -2.20
N ASN A 10 -4.68 -15.68 -2.95
CA ASN A 10 -5.18 -17.02 -2.62
C ASN A 10 -4.55 -17.54 -1.31
N ASN A 11 -3.27 -17.27 -1.09
CA ASN A 11 -2.59 -17.66 0.15
C ASN A 11 -3.14 -16.89 1.36
N LEU A 12 -3.30 -15.58 1.24
CA LEU A 12 -3.91 -14.76 2.29
C LEU A 12 -5.34 -15.22 2.60
N ALA A 13 -6.15 -15.47 1.57
CA ALA A 13 -7.55 -15.87 1.72
C ALA A 13 -7.75 -17.23 2.40
N LYS A 14 -6.74 -18.11 2.40
CA LYS A 14 -6.77 -19.38 3.15
C LYS A 14 -6.67 -19.18 4.67
N HIS A 15 -6.08 -18.08 5.11
CA HIS A 15 -5.75 -17.84 6.51
C HIS A 15 -6.50 -16.65 7.11
N PHE A 16 -6.83 -15.65 6.26
CA PHE A 16 -7.42 -14.38 6.71
C PHE A 16 -8.56 -13.92 5.79
N PRO A 17 -9.59 -13.24 6.34
CA PRO A 17 -10.63 -12.60 5.53
C PRO A 17 -9.98 -11.60 4.57
N THR A 18 -9.98 -11.93 3.28
CA THR A 18 -9.34 -11.15 2.23
C THR A 18 -10.39 -10.60 1.27
N VAL A 19 -10.35 -9.29 1.02
CA VAL A 19 -11.27 -8.59 0.12
C VAL A 19 -10.48 -8.01 -1.05
N LEU A 20 -11.01 -8.16 -2.26
CA LEU A 20 -10.49 -7.53 -3.47
C LEU A 20 -11.58 -6.70 -4.15
N TYR A 21 -11.29 -5.43 -4.40
CA TYR A 21 -12.12 -4.52 -5.17
C TYR A 21 -11.62 -4.48 -6.62
N THR A 22 -12.42 -5.00 -7.55
CA THR A 22 -12.07 -5.07 -8.98
C THR A 22 -13.32 -5.23 -9.85
N ASP A 23 -13.29 -4.69 -11.06
CA ASP A 23 -14.32 -4.94 -12.09
C ASP A 23 -14.02 -6.18 -12.93
N ASP A 24 -12.76 -6.63 -12.92
CA ASP A 24 -12.32 -7.79 -13.69
C ASP A 24 -11.69 -8.82 -12.74
N PRO A 25 -12.52 -9.63 -12.06
CA PRO A 25 -12.04 -10.68 -11.18
C PRO A 25 -11.44 -11.83 -11.99
N ASP A 26 -10.22 -12.21 -11.66
CA ASP A 26 -9.60 -13.40 -12.21
C ASP A 26 -10.33 -14.66 -11.70
N LYS A 27 -10.62 -15.59 -12.61
CA LYS A 27 -11.33 -16.84 -12.31
C LYS A 27 -10.55 -17.80 -11.42
N GLU A 28 -9.23 -17.57 -11.28
CA GLU A 28 -8.35 -18.40 -10.44
C GLU A 28 -8.26 -17.91 -8.98
N LEU A 29 -9.02 -16.87 -8.60
CA LEU A 29 -9.10 -16.40 -7.24
C LEU A 29 -9.97 -17.33 -6.39
N ILE A 30 -9.40 -17.90 -5.32
CA ILE A 30 -10.04 -18.85 -4.43
C ILE A 30 -10.12 -18.29 -3.01
N GLY A 31 -11.34 -18.25 -2.45
CA GLY A 31 -11.56 -17.80 -1.07
C GLY A 31 -11.47 -16.27 -0.86
N VAL A 32 -11.19 -15.52 -1.91
CA VAL A 32 -11.16 -14.05 -1.86
C VAL A 32 -12.58 -13.50 -1.98
N ASN A 33 -12.95 -12.58 -1.08
CA ASN A 33 -14.23 -11.89 -1.15
C ASN A 33 -14.15 -10.78 -2.21
N LEU A 34 -14.76 -11.02 -3.36
CA LEU A 34 -14.76 -10.09 -4.48
C LEU A 34 -15.83 -9.02 -4.30
N LYS A 35 -15.44 -7.78 -4.45
CA LYS A 35 -16.31 -6.60 -4.52
C LYS A 35 -16.13 -5.92 -5.86
N GLY A 36 -17.15 -5.27 -6.38
CA GLY A 36 -17.02 -4.42 -7.56
C GLY A 36 -16.01 -3.29 -7.35
N ALA A 37 -15.52 -2.69 -8.44
CA ALA A 37 -14.68 -1.51 -8.33
C ALA A 37 -15.41 -0.38 -7.60
N VAL A 38 -14.64 0.43 -6.92
CA VAL A 38 -15.12 1.61 -6.19
C VAL A 38 -14.65 2.88 -6.88
N ASN A 39 -15.37 3.97 -6.67
CA ASN A 39 -14.95 5.26 -7.19
C ASN A 39 -13.58 5.64 -6.59
N TYR A 40 -12.64 5.97 -7.49
CA TYR A 40 -11.25 6.24 -7.10
C TYR A 40 -11.12 7.46 -6.16
N MET A 41 -11.89 8.52 -6.43
CA MET A 41 -11.76 9.77 -5.69
C MET A 41 -12.55 9.79 -4.38
N THR A 42 -13.69 9.10 -4.32
CA THR A 42 -14.62 9.22 -3.19
C THR A 42 -14.63 8.03 -2.25
N ASP A 43 -14.50 6.82 -2.79
CA ASP A 43 -14.71 5.60 -2.00
C ASP A 43 -13.42 4.83 -1.73
N MET A 44 -12.48 4.82 -2.67
CA MET A 44 -11.21 4.13 -2.50
C MET A 44 -10.41 4.63 -1.27
N PRO A 45 -10.30 5.94 -0.99
CA PRO A 45 -9.64 6.42 0.23
C PRO A 45 -10.30 5.89 1.51
N LYS A 46 -11.64 5.78 1.52
CA LYS A 46 -12.37 5.20 2.66
C LYS A 46 -12.05 3.70 2.83
N VAL A 47 -12.02 2.95 1.71
CA VAL A 47 -11.63 1.54 1.73
C VAL A 47 -10.24 1.36 2.33
N PHE A 48 -9.26 2.18 1.91
CA PHE A 48 -7.90 2.10 2.47
C PHE A 48 -7.84 2.46 3.94
N ASN A 49 -8.54 3.51 4.36
CA ASN A 49 -8.56 3.94 5.75
C ASN A 49 -9.26 2.92 6.66
N CYS A 50 -10.37 2.33 6.21
CA CYS A 50 -11.16 1.36 6.99
C CYS A 50 -10.59 -0.06 6.96
N SER A 51 -9.66 -0.37 6.05
CA SER A 51 -9.03 -1.68 5.99
C SER A 51 -7.95 -1.81 7.05
N ARG A 52 -7.95 -2.94 7.78
CA ARG A 52 -6.93 -3.20 8.81
C ARG A 52 -5.53 -3.24 8.20
N ILE A 53 -5.38 -3.92 7.08
CA ILE A 53 -4.11 -4.05 6.34
C ILE A 53 -4.41 -3.88 4.85
N ASN A 54 -3.67 -3.02 4.19
CA ASN A 54 -3.71 -2.85 2.74
C ASN A 54 -2.48 -3.52 2.13
N ILE A 55 -2.71 -4.60 1.39
CA ILE A 55 -1.63 -5.33 0.73
C ILE A 55 -1.40 -4.74 -0.66
N ASN A 56 -0.15 -4.36 -0.94
CA ASN A 56 0.28 -3.83 -2.23
C ASN A 56 1.37 -4.72 -2.84
N PRO A 57 1.00 -5.81 -3.54
CA PRO A 57 1.98 -6.64 -4.22
C PRO A 57 2.55 -5.88 -5.42
N VAL A 58 3.84 -5.62 -5.41
CA VAL A 58 4.52 -4.99 -6.54
C VAL A 58 4.88 -6.04 -7.58
N MET A 59 4.61 -5.73 -8.85
CA MET A 59 4.93 -6.63 -9.94
C MET A 59 6.45 -6.71 -10.14
N ARG A 60 6.99 -7.92 -10.36
CA ARG A 60 8.43 -8.18 -10.52
C ARG A 60 9.10 -7.41 -11.66
N ASN A 61 8.34 -6.97 -12.65
CA ASN A 61 8.85 -6.16 -13.75
C ASN A 61 9.00 -4.67 -13.40
N ILE A 62 8.42 -4.22 -12.29
CA ILE A 62 8.65 -2.87 -11.75
C ILE A 62 9.89 -2.95 -10.87
N ARG A 63 11.04 -2.59 -11.43
CA ARG A 63 12.33 -2.67 -10.74
C ARG A 63 12.65 -1.41 -9.94
N THR A 64 12.03 -0.28 -10.30
CA THR A 64 12.30 1.03 -9.71
C THR A 64 11.02 1.81 -9.51
N GLY A 65 11.00 2.68 -8.50
CA GLY A 65 9.89 3.57 -8.19
C GLY A 65 8.86 2.98 -7.22
N ILE A 66 8.18 3.86 -6.50
CA ILE A 66 7.08 3.52 -5.61
C ILE A 66 5.77 3.57 -6.42
N PRO A 67 4.97 2.49 -6.46
CA PRO A 67 3.69 2.50 -7.15
C PRO A 67 2.75 3.58 -6.59
N LEU A 68 1.99 4.24 -7.45
CA LEU A 68 0.99 5.25 -7.03
C LEU A 68 0.03 4.72 -5.98
N ARG A 69 -0.34 3.44 -6.07
CA ARG A 69 -1.20 2.78 -5.10
C ARG A 69 -0.67 2.84 -3.65
N ALA A 70 0.65 2.78 -3.47
CA ALA A 70 1.24 2.92 -2.14
C ALA A 70 1.03 4.33 -1.57
N TRP A 71 1.20 5.36 -2.42
CA TRP A 71 0.90 6.74 -2.03
C TRP A 71 -0.58 6.97 -1.74
N ASP A 72 -1.49 6.34 -2.51
CA ASP A 72 -2.93 6.39 -2.25
C ASP A 72 -3.27 5.80 -0.88
N ILE A 73 -2.67 4.66 -0.52
CA ILE A 73 -2.91 3.97 0.76
C ILE A 73 -2.42 4.84 1.93
N VAL A 74 -1.17 5.27 1.91
CA VAL A 74 -0.63 6.08 3.02
C VAL A 74 -1.27 7.47 3.07
N GLY A 75 -1.56 8.07 1.91
CA GLY A 75 -2.28 9.34 1.80
C GLY A 75 -3.69 9.29 2.39
N ALA A 76 -4.37 8.16 2.28
CA ALA A 76 -5.68 7.91 2.90
C ALA A 76 -5.59 7.56 4.40
N GLY A 77 -4.41 7.43 4.98
CA GLY A 77 -4.22 7.01 6.38
C GLY A 77 -4.34 5.49 6.58
N GLY A 78 -4.21 4.70 5.51
CA GLY A 78 -4.24 3.24 5.57
C GLY A 78 -2.89 2.64 5.97
N PHE A 79 -2.92 1.50 6.67
CA PHE A 79 -1.72 0.72 6.93
C PHE A 79 -1.26 0.02 5.65
N LEU A 80 -0.05 0.36 5.18
CA LEU A 80 0.56 -0.19 3.98
C LEU A 80 1.46 -1.37 4.30
N MET A 81 1.18 -2.53 3.69
CA MET A 81 2.09 -3.68 3.63
C MET A 81 2.38 -4.01 2.17
N THR A 82 3.64 -3.93 1.76
CA THR A 82 4.05 -4.06 0.35
C THR A 82 5.19 -5.06 0.19
N SER A 83 5.40 -5.58 -1.01
CA SER A 83 6.63 -6.34 -1.29
C SER A 83 7.84 -5.43 -1.23
N PHE A 84 8.99 -6.01 -0.86
CA PHE A 84 10.24 -5.26 -0.73
C PHE A 84 10.62 -4.55 -2.03
N GLN A 85 10.95 -3.27 -1.92
CA GLN A 85 11.62 -2.45 -2.94
C GLN A 85 12.52 -1.43 -2.27
N LEU A 86 13.71 -1.24 -2.80
CA LEU A 86 14.75 -0.39 -2.21
C LEU A 86 14.31 1.08 -2.12
N GLU A 87 13.57 1.56 -3.12
CA GLU A 87 13.17 2.96 -3.23
C GLU A 87 12.23 3.44 -2.11
N TYR A 88 11.55 2.51 -1.42
CA TYR A 88 10.78 2.91 -0.24
C TYR A 88 11.66 3.50 0.86
N MET A 89 12.92 3.04 0.99
CA MET A 89 13.85 3.50 2.02
C MET A 89 14.25 4.97 1.86
N ASP A 90 14.14 5.52 0.65
CA ASP A 90 14.40 6.94 0.41
C ASP A 90 13.29 7.85 0.99
N PHE A 91 12.11 7.29 1.24
CA PHE A 91 10.91 8.05 1.63
C PHE A 91 10.30 7.60 2.95
N PHE A 92 10.45 6.33 3.32
CA PHE A 92 9.78 5.70 4.45
C PHE A 92 10.72 4.79 5.23
N GLU A 93 10.44 4.62 6.51
CA GLU A 93 11.15 3.72 7.41
C GLU A 93 10.30 2.48 7.69
N ASN A 94 10.83 1.29 7.39
CA ASN A 94 10.13 0.02 7.63
C ASN A 94 9.85 -0.20 9.13
N GLY A 95 8.65 -0.66 9.45
CA GLY A 95 8.20 -0.85 10.82
C GLY A 95 7.80 0.43 11.54
N LYS A 96 7.90 1.59 10.89
CA LYS A 96 7.56 2.89 11.46
C LYS A 96 6.55 3.67 10.63
N ASP A 97 6.72 3.71 9.30
CA ASP A 97 5.86 4.44 8.37
C ASP A 97 5.09 3.50 7.43
N TYR A 98 5.60 2.29 7.22
CA TYR A 98 5.05 1.22 6.41
C TYR A 98 5.68 -0.12 6.80
N VAL A 99 5.21 -1.21 6.21
CA VAL A 99 5.80 -2.54 6.38
C VAL A 99 6.05 -3.18 5.02
N TYR A 100 7.20 -3.83 4.85
CA TYR A 100 7.42 -4.69 3.68
C TYR A 100 7.52 -6.16 4.05
N TYR A 101 7.25 -7.03 3.08
CA TYR A 101 7.48 -8.47 3.15
C TYR A 101 8.40 -8.93 2.02
N GLU A 102 9.16 -9.98 2.28
CA GLU A 102 10.17 -10.53 1.36
C GLU A 102 9.75 -11.88 0.76
N SER A 103 8.83 -12.59 1.41
CA SER A 103 8.31 -13.89 0.97
C SER A 103 6.84 -14.07 1.33
N HIS A 104 6.21 -15.13 0.80
CA HIS A 104 4.84 -15.49 1.16
C HIS A 104 4.70 -15.83 2.65
N ASP A 105 5.67 -16.56 3.21
CA ASP A 105 5.65 -16.91 4.64
C ASP A 105 5.84 -15.67 5.53
N ASP A 106 6.71 -14.76 5.12
CA ASP A 106 6.90 -13.48 5.82
C ASP A 106 5.65 -12.62 5.77
N LEU A 107 4.95 -12.59 4.62
CA LEU A 107 3.67 -11.90 4.47
C LEU A 107 2.62 -12.46 5.44
N LEU A 108 2.44 -13.79 5.49
CA LEU A 108 1.46 -14.43 6.38
C LEU A 108 1.77 -14.14 7.85
N ARG A 109 3.03 -14.31 8.26
CA ARG A 109 3.49 -14.05 9.63
C ARG A 109 3.27 -12.57 10.03
N LYS A 110 3.64 -11.63 9.17
CA LYS A 110 3.45 -10.19 9.42
C LYS A 110 1.97 -9.82 9.43
N THR A 111 1.17 -10.41 8.55
CA THR A 111 -0.28 -10.21 8.55
C THR A 111 -0.90 -10.63 9.87
N GLU A 112 -0.59 -11.84 10.35
CA GLU A 112 -1.05 -12.32 11.65
C GLU A 112 -0.60 -11.42 12.80
N TYR A 113 0.68 -11.04 12.80
CA TYR A 113 1.23 -10.15 13.81
C TYR A 113 0.47 -8.83 13.89
N TYR A 114 0.35 -8.10 12.78
CA TYR A 114 -0.29 -6.79 12.77
C TYR A 114 -1.81 -6.83 12.90
N LEU A 115 -2.47 -7.96 12.63
CA LEU A 115 -3.88 -8.14 12.97
C LEU A 115 -4.10 -8.22 14.49
N ASN A 116 -3.12 -8.70 15.24
CA ASN A 116 -3.16 -8.83 16.71
C ASN A 116 -2.51 -7.65 17.45
N HIS A 117 -1.83 -6.73 16.75
CA HIS A 117 -1.16 -5.56 17.34
C HIS A 117 -1.75 -4.25 16.77
N GLU A 118 -2.98 -3.94 17.19
CA GLU A 118 -3.75 -2.84 16.63
C GLU A 118 -3.12 -1.47 16.88
N ASP A 119 -2.61 -1.24 18.09
CA ASP A 119 -2.01 0.06 18.45
C ASP A 119 -0.76 0.34 17.62
N GLU A 120 0.10 -0.65 17.45
CA GLU A 120 1.31 -0.54 16.62
C GLU A 120 0.95 -0.32 15.15
N ARG A 121 -0.01 -1.10 14.62
CA ARG A 121 -0.51 -0.95 13.25
C ARG A 121 -1.08 0.46 13.01
N ALA A 122 -1.90 0.96 13.95
CA ALA A 122 -2.48 2.29 13.86
C ALA A 122 -1.41 3.38 13.95
N GLN A 123 -0.36 3.20 14.77
CA GLN A 123 0.74 4.15 14.85
C GLN A 123 1.54 4.22 13.56
N ILE A 124 1.84 3.06 12.95
CA ILE A 124 2.56 2.98 11.65
C ILE A 124 1.73 3.67 10.55
N ALA A 125 0.42 3.44 10.50
CA ALA A 125 -0.46 4.09 9.53
C ALA A 125 -0.47 5.62 9.70
N ARG A 126 -0.55 6.12 10.93
CA ARG A 126 -0.47 7.56 11.22
C ARG A 126 0.86 8.16 10.79
N ASN A 127 1.97 7.53 11.12
CA ASN A 127 3.30 8.02 10.77
C ASN A 127 3.48 8.10 9.24
N GLY A 128 3.07 7.06 8.51
CA GLY A 128 3.12 7.05 7.05
C GLY A 128 2.26 8.16 6.43
N HIS A 129 1.06 8.36 6.96
CA HIS A 129 0.16 9.41 6.53
C HIS A 129 0.74 10.81 6.76
N GLU A 130 1.19 11.11 7.97
CA GLU A 130 1.78 12.40 8.32
C GLU A 130 2.98 12.73 7.43
N LYS A 131 3.84 11.75 7.18
CA LYS A 131 5.00 11.90 6.32
C LYS A 131 4.60 12.17 4.86
N ALA A 132 3.63 11.41 4.33
CA ALA A 132 3.12 11.60 2.98
C ALA A 132 2.50 12.99 2.79
N VAL A 133 1.65 13.42 3.70
CA VAL A 133 1.00 14.74 3.64
C VAL A 133 2.01 15.88 3.77
N LYS A 134 2.94 15.78 4.71
CA LYS A 134 3.91 16.84 5.01
C LYS A 134 4.94 17.05 3.89
N PHE A 135 5.42 15.97 3.26
CA PHE A 135 6.58 16.03 2.37
C PHE A 135 6.30 15.63 0.92
N HIS A 136 5.17 14.94 0.68
CA HIS A 136 4.93 14.27 -0.60
C HIS A 136 3.55 14.57 -1.21
N SER A 137 2.84 15.60 -0.71
CA SER A 137 1.61 16.08 -1.36
C SER A 137 1.89 16.58 -2.78
N TYR A 138 0.85 16.70 -3.60
CA TYR A 138 0.98 17.23 -4.96
C TYR A 138 1.57 18.64 -4.96
N GLU A 139 1.20 19.49 -4.00
CA GLU A 139 1.75 20.83 -3.83
C GLU A 139 3.26 20.77 -3.59
N LYS A 140 3.71 19.92 -2.67
CA LYS A 140 5.14 19.77 -2.36
C LYS A 140 5.94 19.22 -3.54
N ARG A 141 5.36 18.29 -4.28
CA ARG A 141 5.98 17.77 -5.51
C ARG A 141 6.06 18.84 -6.61
N MET A 142 5.02 19.64 -6.75
CA MET A 142 5.01 20.75 -7.70
C MET A 142 6.02 21.83 -7.32
N GLU A 143 6.06 22.23 -6.04
CA GLU A 143 7.09 23.16 -5.51
C GLU A 143 8.50 22.68 -5.87
N PHE A 144 8.80 21.40 -5.61
CA PHE A 144 10.10 20.79 -5.92
C PHE A 144 10.42 20.87 -7.44
N ILE A 145 9.46 20.52 -8.31
CA ILE A 145 9.65 20.58 -9.76
C ILE A 145 9.91 22.00 -10.22
N LEU A 146 9.10 22.97 -9.77
CA LEU A 146 9.24 24.38 -10.15
C LEU A 146 10.56 24.98 -9.66
N ASP A 147 11.02 24.60 -8.47
CA ASP A 147 12.33 24.99 -7.94
C ASP A 147 13.46 24.47 -8.83
N LYS A 148 13.43 23.18 -9.17
CA LYS A 148 14.42 22.55 -10.06
C LYS A 148 14.43 23.12 -11.46
N CYS A 149 13.31 23.62 -11.95
CA CYS A 149 13.18 24.31 -13.23
C CYS A 149 13.57 25.80 -13.16
N GLY A 150 13.93 26.33 -11.98
CA GLY A 150 14.25 27.74 -11.78
C GLY A 150 13.04 28.68 -11.96
N MET A 151 11.83 28.15 -11.79
CA MET A 151 10.58 28.89 -11.94
C MET A 151 10.07 29.53 -10.64
N LEU A 152 10.59 29.09 -9.48
CA LEU A 152 10.33 29.75 -8.20
C LEU A 152 11.37 30.86 -7.99
N LYS A 153 10.90 32.10 -7.90
CA LYS A 153 11.72 33.21 -7.42
C LYS A 153 11.74 33.15 -5.90
N HIS A 154 12.89 32.92 -5.32
CA HIS A 154 13.14 33.07 -3.88
C HIS A 154 13.30 34.54 -3.51
#